data_03bc68da3119387139aec28af848c5f9
#
_entry.id   03bc68da3119387139aec28af848c5f9
#
_cell.length_a   1.000
_cell.length_b   1.000
_cell.length_c   1.000
_cell.angle_alpha   90.00
_cell.angle_beta   90.00
_cell.angle_gamma   90.00
#
_symmetry.space_group_name_H-M   'P 1'
#
loop_
_entity.id
_entity.type
_entity.pdbx_description
1 polymer ?
#
loop_
_entity_poly.entity_id
_entity_poly.type
_entity_poly.pdbx_seq_one_letter_code
_entity_poly.pdbx_strand_id
1 'polypeptide(L)'
;MDFGLFMYCTIGRRGELERGMAGRNNALYQRMLDEIAQYATFADEAGYFGFGHPEHHLQIEGFEISNDPCLMAMWLGQHSKRMKVITCGFVSTTNNPLQVAEKITTLDHMLGGRFGVGLVRGYQARWVENYKVKPELNAVGPWNAKSDEDDLNREYFAEFVDVVVQALQKETLTHRGKFWNFPPEGFVNPHDHPVYVNYGHGVDESMAVSEVGIAPSPLQNEIPLYGGFSQSLTTAKFWAKYKGRPIILTSNTDFLQLLWSEWTEEAKKHGHDVEPGDQACWGGVMICAETDAKAQKLLEDYEWFWKTWPTPFGQGMPGLLVGSPDTLNKHIEEVSKAVPIKESFLLIPQGLHTPDELLESLDLFSRKVMPNHG
;
A
#
# COMPACT_ATOMS: atom_id res chain seq x y z
N MET A 1 -12.28 -12.87 -9.52
CA MET A 1 -11.57 -12.08 -8.47
C MET A 1 -10.08 -12.30 -8.61
N ASP A 2 -9.30 -11.24 -8.62
CA ASP A 2 -7.85 -11.30 -8.66
C ASP A 2 -7.29 -11.33 -7.23
N PHE A 3 -6.45 -12.32 -6.90
CA PHE A 3 -5.91 -12.48 -5.54
C PHE A 3 -4.50 -11.94 -5.44
N GLY A 4 -4.30 -10.90 -4.61
CA GLY A 4 -3.00 -10.34 -4.28
C GLY A 4 -2.57 -10.70 -2.86
N LEU A 5 -1.27 -10.72 -2.64
CA LEU A 5 -0.67 -10.95 -1.33
C LEU A 5 -0.20 -9.63 -0.71
N PHE A 6 -0.17 -9.56 0.61
CA PHE A 6 0.44 -8.46 1.35
C PHE A 6 1.23 -8.99 2.54
N MET A 7 2.43 -8.45 2.74
CA MET A 7 3.29 -8.78 3.88
C MET A 7 3.69 -7.55 4.67
N TYR A 8 3.93 -7.72 5.97
CA TYR A 8 4.45 -6.65 6.84
C TYR A 8 5.98 -6.59 6.89
N CYS A 9 6.69 -7.47 6.23
CA CYS A 9 8.14 -7.59 6.28
C CYS A 9 8.67 -7.84 7.71
N THR A 10 8.07 -8.78 8.43
CA THR A 10 8.51 -9.19 9.77
C THR A 10 9.77 -10.05 9.66
N ILE A 11 10.80 -9.75 10.47
CA ILE A 11 12.15 -10.29 10.26
C ILE A 11 12.36 -11.70 10.78
N GLY A 12 11.51 -12.17 11.69
CA GLY A 12 11.76 -13.44 12.36
C GLY A 12 10.54 -14.09 12.98
N ARG A 13 10.72 -15.32 13.43
CA ARG A 13 9.73 -16.11 14.15
C ARG A 13 9.49 -15.52 15.53
N ARG A 14 8.35 -15.82 16.14
CA ARG A 14 7.99 -15.34 17.47
C ARG A 14 9.13 -15.45 18.50
N GLY A 15 9.74 -16.62 18.68
CA GLY A 15 10.82 -16.79 19.65
C GLY A 15 12.10 -16.01 19.34
N GLU A 16 12.31 -15.56 18.09
CA GLU A 16 13.42 -14.68 17.69
C GLU A 16 13.11 -13.23 18.03
N LEU A 17 11.87 -12.80 17.78
CA LEU A 17 11.38 -11.46 18.11
C LEU A 17 11.34 -11.24 19.65
N GLU A 18 10.89 -12.24 20.40
CA GLU A 18 10.83 -12.20 21.88
C GLU A 18 12.21 -12.07 22.54
N ARG A 19 13.31 -12.45 21.86
CA ARG A 19 14.68 -12.18 22.33
C ARG A 19 15.09 -10.70 22.26
N GLY A 20 14.32 -9.90 21.52
CA GLY A 20 14.56 -8.46 21.35
C GLY A 20 15.64 -8.14 20.33
N MET A 21 15.61 -6.89 19.84
CA MET A 21 16.59 -6.33 18.88
C MET A 21 16.73 -7.14 17.57
N ALA A 22 15.69 -7.90 17.19
CA ALA A 22 15.73 -8.75 16.03
C ALA A 22 16.02 -7.95 14.73
N GLY A 23 15.52 -6.71 14.62
CA GLY A 23 15.78 -5.81 13.50
C GLY A 23 17.25 -5.42 13.30
N ARG A 24 18.10 -5.64 14.32
CA ARG A 24 19.55 -5.41 14.24
C ARG A 24 20.34 -6.69 13.90
N ASN A 25 19.65 -7.81 13.73
CA ASN A 25 20.28 -9.08 13.42
C ASN A 25 20.42 -9.26 11.90
N ASN A 26 21.64 -9.11 11.39
CA ASN A 26 21.92 -9.20 9.95
C ASN A 26 21.56 -10.57 9.37
N ALA A 27 21.76 -11.66 10.11
CA ALA A 27 21.45 -13.02 9.61
C ALA A 27 19.93 -13.21 9.46
N LEU A 28 19.13 -12.67 10.39
CA LEU A 28 17.67 -12.68 10.26
C LEU A 28 17.21 -11.82 9.08
N TYR A 29 17.83 -10.67 8.85
CA TYR A 29 17.49 -9.80 7.74
C TYR A 29 17.79 -10.45 6.38
N GLN A 30 18.94 -11.08 6.22
CA GLN A 30 19.30 -11.84 5.01
C GLN A 30 18.31 -12.99 4.78
N ARG A 31 18.00 -13.76 5.82
CA ARG A 31 17.00 -14.83 5.74
C ARG A 31 15.62 -14.29 5.31
N MET A 32 15.17 -13.16 5.87
CA MET A 32 13.90 -12.53 5.46
C MET A 32 13.89 -12.20 3.96
N LEU A 33 14.98 -11.64 3.43
CA LEU A 33 15.08 -11.33 2.00
C LEU A 33 15.01 -12.59 1.14
N ASP A 34 15.72 -13.66 1.53
CA ASP A 34 15.68 -14.94 0.83
C ASP A 34 14.30 -15.60 0.86
N GLU A 35 13.62 -15.54 1.99
CA GLU A 35 12.24 -16.04 2.14
C GLU A 35 11.26 -15.22 1.28
N ILE A 36 11.36 -13.89 1.28
CA ILE A 36 10.53 -13.01 0.44
C ILE A 36 10.76 -13.31 -1.05
N ALA A 37 11.99 -13.56 -1.48
CA ALA A 37 12.31 -13.96 -2.85
C ALA A 37 11.61 -15.27 -3.25
N GLN A 38 11.61 -16.26 -2.35
CA GLN A 38 10.91 -17.53 -2.56
C GLN A 38 9.39 -17.32 -2.69
N TYR A 39 8.80 -16.52 -1.80
CA TYR A 39 7.36 -16.23 -1.84
C TYR A 39 6.97 -15.47 -3.12
N ALA A 40 7.77 -14.49 -3.54
CA ALA A 40 7.53 -13.74 -4.76
C ALA A 40 7.58 -14.63 -6.01
N THR A 41 8.59 -15.49 -6.10
CA THR A 41 8.71 -16.46 -7.20
C THR A 41 7.52 -17.41 -7.22
N PHE A 42 7.18 -17.99 -6.08
CA PHE A 42 6.05 -18.90 -5.98
C PHE A 42 4.73 -18.20 -6.34
N ALA A 43 4.47 -17.01 -5.80
CA ALA A 43 3.24 -16.26 -6.05
C ALA A 43 3.06 -15.92 -7.54
N ASP A 44 4.14 -15.51 -8.21
CA ASP A 44 4.14 -15.24 -9.66
C ASP A 44 3.81 -16.51 -10.47
N GLU A 45 4.40 -17.65 -10.10
CA GLU A 45 4.17 -18.94 -10.77
C GLU A 45 2.78 -19.51 -10.50
N ALA A 46 2.26 -19.32 -9.29
CA ALA A 46 0.94 -19.78 -8.87
C ALA A 46 -0.22 -18.90 -9.38
N GLY A 47 0.08 -17.75 -10.00
CA GLY A 47 -0.93 -16.89 -10.62
C GLY A 47 -1.57 -15.87 -9.69
N TYR A 48 -0.94 -15.52 -8.56
CA TYR A 48 -1.35 -14.35 -7.79
C TYR A 48 -1.13 -13.09 -8.61
N PHE A 49 -2.11 -12.15 -8.57
CA PHE A 49 -2.05 -10.98 -9.45
C PHE A 49 -1.03 -9.93 -8.98
N GLY A 50 -0.73 -9.88 -7.68
CA GLY A 50 0.16 -8.88 -7.12
C GLY A 50 0.70 -9.23 -5.75
N PHE A 51 1.76 -8.54 -5.34
CA PHE A 51 2.37 -8.67 -4.03
C PHE A 51 2.64 -7.28 -3.45
N GLY A 52 2.05 -6.99 -2.30
CA GLY A 52 2.12 -5.71 -1.61
C GLY A 52 3.02 -5.71 -0.38
N HIS A 53 3.58 -4.53 -0.08
CA HIS A 53 4.37 -4.28 1.13
C HIS A 53 4.22 -2.82 1.59
N PRO A 54 4.45 -2.50 2.91
CA PRO A 54 4.33 -1.15 3.45
C PRO A 54 5.64 -0.34 3.37
N GLU A 55 5.59 0.89 3.93
CA GLU A 55 6.75 1.71 4.33
C GLU A 55 6.72 1.91 5.85
N HIS A 56 7.72 1.38 6.57
CA HIS A 56 7.88 1.56 8.01
C HIS A 56 9.36 1.72 8.37
N HIS A 57 9.68 2.57 9.34
CA HIS A 57 11.04 2.95 9.66
C HIS A 57 11.40 2.70 11.14
N LEU A 58 12.71 2.61 11.42
CA LEU A 58 13.29 2.55 12.76
C LEU A 58 12.82 1.34 13.60
N GLN A 59 12.49 0.22 12.95
CA GLN A 59 11.90 -0.97 13.56
C GLN A 59 13.00 -1.93 14.08
N ILE A 60 13.74 -1.51 15.11
CA ILE A 60 14.85 -2.29 15.68
C ILE A 60 14.38 -3.57 16.39
N GLU A 61 13.10 -3.64 16.75
CA GLU A 61 12.46 -4.82 17.35
C GLU A 61 12.31 -5.97 16.35
N GLY A 62 12.20 -5.66 15.07
CA GLY A 62 12.07 -6.66 14.01
C GLY A 62 10.68 -6.83 13.41
N PHE A 63 9.71 -6.06 13.88
CA PHE A 63 8.38 -6.02 13.29
C PHE A 63 8.34 -4.98 12.14
N GLU A 64 7.68 -5.31 11.04
CA GLU A 64 7.40 -4.40 9.93
C GLU A 64 8.66 -3.70 9.36
N ILE A 65 9.72 -4.44 9.05
CA ILE A 65 10.96 -3.88 8.48
C ILE A 65 10.84 -3.70 6.96
N SER A 66 10.32 -2.56 6.54
CA SER A 66 10.27 -2.13 5.15
C SER A 66 10.58 -0.64 5.06
N ASN A 67 11.85 -0.30 5.23
CA ASN A 67 12.30 1.07 5.39
C ASN A 67 12.49 1.85 4.08
N ASP A 68 12.50 1.17 2.95
CA ASP A 68 12.53 1.79 1.63
C ASP A 68 11.58 1.03 0.68
N PRO A 69 10.41 1.61 0.36
CA PRO A 69 9.44 0.95 -0.48
C PRO A 69 9.93 0.71 -1.92
N CYS A 70 10.82 1.56 -2.44
CA CYS A 70 11.36 1.39 -3.78
C CYS A 70 12.32 0.20 -3.86
N LEU A 71 13.21 0.06 -2.86
CA LEU A 71 14.16 -1.07 -2.82
C LEU A 71 13.44 -2.40 -2.62
N MET A 72 12.42 -2.45 -1.75
CA MET A 72 11.62 -3.66 -1.57
C MET A 72 10.79 -3.99 -2.82
N ALA A 73 10.22 -2.98 -3.49
CA ALA A 73 9.52 -3.19 -4.76
C ALA A 73 10.45 -3.77 -5.84
N MET A 74 11.69 -3.28 -5.93
CA MET A 74 12.69 -3.82 -6.85
C MET A 74 13.11 -5.24 -6.47
N TRP A 75 13.22 -5.56 -5.17
CA TRP A 75 13.50 -6.92 -4.72
C TRP A 75 12.40 -7.90 -5.14
N LEU A 76 11.14 -7.56 -4.93
CA LEU A 76 9.99 -8.34 -5.41
C LEU A 76 9.98 -8.46 -6.94
N GLY A 77 10.24 -7.35 -7.63
CA GLY A 77 10.23 -7.29 -9.10
C GLY A 77 11.31 -8.13 -9.76
N GLN A 78 12.47 -8.32 -9.13
CA GLN A 78 13.54 -9.19 -9.62
C GLN A 78 13.19 -10.68 -9.51
N HIS A 79 12.30 -11.03 -8.56
CA HIS A 79 11.86 -12.38 -8.28
C HIS A 79 10.48 -12.72 -8.85
N SER A 80 9.92 -11.84 -9.69
CA SER A 80 8.64 -12.02 -10.37
C SER A 80 8.70 -11.52 -11.81
N LYS A 81 7.83 -12.07 -12.70
CA LYS A 81 7.79 -11.71 -14.12
C LYS A 81 6.44 -11.18 -14.59
N ARG A 82 5.35 -11.58 -13.95
CA ARG A 82 3.98 -11.31 -14.37
C ARG A 82 3.18 -10.53 -13.33
N MET A 83 3.30 -10.89 -12.05
CA MET A 83 2.52 -10.26 -11.01
C MET A 83 2.89 -8.78 -10.83
N LYS A 84 1.93 -7.98 -10.40
CA LYS A 84 2.16 -6.59 -10.01
C LYS A 84 2.92 -6.51 -8.70
N VAL A 85 3.76 -5.51 -8.58
CA VAL A 85 4.39 -5.13 -7.31
C VAL A 85 3.69 -3.89 -6.79
N ILE A 86 3.25 -3.90 -5.54
CA ILE A 86 2.40 -2.84 -5.00
C ILE A 86 3.02 -2.30 -3.72
N THR A 87 3.44 -1.04 -3.74
CA THR A 87 3.80 -0.35 -2.50
C THR A 87 2.53 0.15 -1.82
N CYS A 88 2.25 -0.29 -0.61
CA CYS A 88 1.06 0.17 0.10
C CYS A 88 1.41 0.56 1.54
N GLY A 89 2.04 1.74 1.64
CA GLY A 89 2.27 2.76 0.64
C GLY A 89 3.31 3.79 1.06
N PHE A 90 3.58 4.71 0.16
CA PHE A 90 4.39 5.86 0.52
C PHE A 90 3.72 6.71 1.60
N VAL A 91 4.49 7.07 2.60
CA VAL A 91 4.00 7.85 3.74
C VAL A 91 4.11 9.33 3.46
N SER A 92 2.97 10.02 3.37
CA SER A 92 2.92 11.43 2.96
C SER A 92 3.69 12.36 3.91
N THR A 93 3.62 12.12 5.22
CA THR A 93 4.26 12.99 6.22
C THR A 93 5.79 12.99 6.15
N THR A 94 6.40 11.96 5.56
CA THR A 94 7.87 11.78 5.49
C THR A 94 8.44 11.98 4.08
N ASN A 95 7.59 12.28 3.09
CA ASN A 95 7.98 12.37 1.69
C ASN A 95 7.54 13.70 1.04
N ASN A 96 8.29 14.14 0.02
CA ASN A 96 7.88 15.22 -0.89
C ASN A 96 7.03 14.62 -2.03
N PRO A 97 5.86 15.19 -2.37
CA PRO A 97 4.95 14.61 -3.36
C PRO A 97 5.54 14.53 -4.78
N LEU A 98 6.35 15.50 -5.23
CA LEU A 98 7.01 15.42 -6.54
C LEU A 98 8.07 14.32 -6.56
N GLN A 99 8.86 14.16 -5.49
CA GLN A 99 9.81 13.05 -5.41
C GLN A 99 9.11 11.69 -5.40
N VAL A 100 7.94 11.60 -4.75
CA VAL A 100 7.14 10.36 -4.79
C VAL A 100 6.62 10.10 -6.19
N ALA A 101 6.15 11.11 -6.92
CA ALA A 101 5.73 10.95 -8.29
C ALA A 101 6.87 10.47 -9.21
N GLU A 102 8.09 11.00 -9.06
CA GLU A 102 9.29 10.51 -9.79
C GLU A 102 9.64 9.06 -9.43
N LYS A 103 9.57 8.69 -8.15
CA LYS A 103 9.79 7.31 -7.70
C LYS A 103 8.75 6.35 -8.31
N ILE A 104 7.48 6.77 -8.36
CA ILE A 104 6.39 5.98 -8.95
C ILE A 104 6.65 5.73 -10.43
N THR A 105 6.95 6.77 -11.20
CA THR A 105 7.19 6.63 -12.64
C THR A 105 8.45 5.82 -12.93
N THR A 106 9.53 6.02 -12.15
CA THR A 106 10.74 5.23 -12.27
C THR A 106 10.49 3.74 -12.01
N LEU A 107 9.77 3.40 -10.94
CA LEU A 107 9.39 2.01 -10.64
C LEU A 107 8.49 1.42 -11.70
N ASP A 108 7.56 2.20 -12.24
CA ASP A 108 6.67 1.77 -13.32
C ASP A 108 7.46 1.33 -14.55
N HIS A 109 8.48 2.11 -14.97
CA HIS A 109 9.38 1.73 -16.04
C HIS A 109 10.26 0.53 -15.71
N MET A 110 10.89 0.51 -14.53
CA MET A 110 11.80 -0.57 -14.12
C MET A 110 11.07 -1.91 -13.97
N LEU A 111 9.80 -1.88 -13.61
CA LEU A 111 8.94 -3.06 -13.48
C LEU A 111 8.13 -3.37 -14.77
N GLY A 112 8.35 -2.60 -15.85
CA GLY A 112 7.69 -2.85 -17.13
C GLY A 112 6.17 -2.73 -17.09
N GLY A 113 5.63 -1.73 -16.37
CA GLY A 113 4.19 -1.50 -16.24
C GLY A 113 3.49 -2.40 -15.21
N ARG A 114 4.24 -3.10 -14.35
CA ARG A 114 3.71 -3.98 -13.30
C ARG A 114 3.69 -3.33 -11.93
N PHE A 115 3.56 -2.01 -11.85
CA PHE A 115 3.59 -1.27 -10.61
C PHE A 115 2.20 -0.77 -10.20
N GLY A 116 1.91 -0.83 -8.89
CA GLY A 116 0.77 -0.19 -8.26
C GLY A 116 1.22 0.55 -7.01
N VAL A 117 0.56 1.65 -6.66
CA VAL A 117 0.99 2.50 -5.56
C VAL A 117 -0.12 2.79 -4.56
N GLY A 118 0.17 2.60 -3.29
CA GLY A 118 -0.61 3.11 -2.18
C GLY A 118 0.01 4.36 -1.59
N LEU A 119 -0.82 5.26 -1.11
CA LEU A 119 -0.41 6.45 -0.38
C LEU A 119 -1.07 6.44 1.00
N VAL A 120 -0.32 6.75 2.06
CA VAL A 120 -0.76 6.66 3.45
C VAL A 120 -0.30 7.85 4.28
N ARG A 121 -0.95 8.09 5.44
CA ARG A 121 -0.68 9.28 6.26
C ARG A 121 0.50 9.12 7.23
N GLY A 122 0.74 7.91 7.74
CA GLY A 122 1.74 7.65 8.78
C GLY A 122 1.14 7.68 10.20
N TYR A 123 1.30 6.57 10.94
CA TYR A 123 0.66 6.38 12.24
C TYR A 123 1.63 6.16 13.41
N GLN A 124 2.91 5.90 13.16
CA GLN A 124 3.88 5.66 14.22
C GLN A 124 4.70 6.92 14.51
N ALA A 125 4.53 7.49 15.69
CA ALA A 125 5.19 8.72 16.09
C ALA A 125 6.72 8.62 16.02
N ARG A 126 7.30 7.46 16.38
CA ARG A 126 8.75 7.27 16.40
C ARG A 126 9.44 7.66 15.09
N TRP A 127 8.88 7.29 13.94
CA TRP A 127 9.51 7.63 12.67
C TRP A 127 8.88 8.86 12.00
N VAL A 128 7.59 9.15 12.22
CA VAL A 128 6.98 10.39 11.73
C VAL A 128 7.72 11.60 12.30
N GLU A 129 7.93 11.65 13.63
CA GLU A 129 8.62 12.77 14.28
C GLU A 129 10.09 12.94 13.84
N ASN A 130 10.76 11.85 13.46
CA ASN A 130 12.14 11.91 13.00
C ASN A 130 12.29 12.26 11.51
N TYR A 131 11.26 12.00 10.68
CA TYR A 131 11.35 12.13 9.23
C TYR A 131 10.37 13.13 8.61
N LYS A 132 9.45 13.70 9.38
CA LYS A 132 8.43 14.62 8.86
C LYS A 132 9.02 15.78 8.07
N VAL A 133 8.45 16.02 6.89
CA VAL A 133 8.89 17.09 5.97
C VAL A 133 8.24 18.44 6.27
N LYS A 134 7.25 18.47 7.16
CA LYS A 134 6.58 19.68 7.65
C LYS A 134 6.56 19.65 9.17
N PRO A 135 7.08 20.69 9.87
CA PRO A 135 7.20 20.70 11.33
C PRO A 135 5.88 20.55 12.07
N GLU A 136 4.79 21.06 11.48
CA GLU A 136 3.44 21.06 12.05
C GLU A 136 2.74 19.69 12.02
N LEU A 137 3.26 18.73 11.26
CA LEU A 137 2.65 17.41 11.14
C LEU A 137 3.07 16.49 12.28
N ASN A 138 2.12 15.71 12.78
CA ASN A 138 2.34 14.67 13.77
C ASN A 138 1.79 13.33 13.28
N ALA A 139 2.19 12.24 13.92
CA ALA A 139 1.60 10.94 13.68
C ALA A 139 0.13 10.91 14.10
N VAL A 140 -0.71 10.28 13.30
CA VAL A 140 -2.15 10.18 13.56
C VAL A 140 -2.62 8.75 13.55
N GLY A 141 -3.50 8.44 14.52
CA GLY A 141 -4.04 7.10 14.69
C GLY A 141 -5.32 7.11 15.53
N PRO A 142 -5.80 5.94 15.96
CA PRO A 142 -7.02 5.87 16.78
C PRO A 142 -6.98 6.68 18.07
N TRP A 143 -5.79 6.90 18.62
CA TRP A 143 -5.59 7.65 19.88
C TRP A 143 -5.86 9.16 19.80
N ASN A 144 -5.74 9.76 18.61
CA ASN A 144 -5.99 11.17 18.36
C ASN A 144 -6.96 11.41 17.19
N ALA A 145 -7.79 10.41 16.86
CA ALA A 145 -8.80 10.53 15.82
C ALA A 145 -9.80 11.67 16.12
N LYS A 146 -10.14 12.45 15.10
CA LYS A 146 -11.04 13.62 15.18
C LYS A 146 -10.49 14.76 16.03
N SER A 147 -9.19 14.87 16.21
CA SER A 147 -8.51 16.05 16.76
C SER A 147 -8.14 17.04 15.67
N ASP A 148 -7.76 18.26 16.05
CA ASP A 148 -7.21 19.26 15.12
C ASP A 148 -5.96 18.73 14.39
N GLU A 149 -5.18 17.88 15.05
CA GLU A 149 -4.02 17.22 14.43
C GLU A 149 -4.44 16.21 13.34
N ASP A 150 -5.49 15.41 13.58
CA ASP A 150 -6.05 14.51 12.57
C ASP A 150 -6.62 15.28 11.38
N ASP A 151 -7.32 16.38 11.62
CA ASP A 151 -7.87 17.23 10.58
C ASP A 151 -6.77 17.89 9.74
N LEU A 152 -5.75 18.46 10.38
CA LEU A 152 -4.58 19.04 9.70
C LEU A 152 -3.86 17.99 8.83
N ASN A 153 -3.66 16.79 9.38
CA ASN A 153 -3.02 15.70 8.66
C ASN A 153 -3.86 15.19 7.47
N ARG A 154 -5.21 15.23 7.58
CA ARG A 154 -6.12 14.92 6.46
C ARG A 154 -6.02 15.94 5.35
N GLU A 155 -6.01 17.24 5.69
CA GLU A 155 -5.85 18.31 4.71
C GLU A 155 -4.50 18.19 3.98
N TYR A 156 -3.43 17.96 4.75
CA TYR A 156 -2.10 17.74 4.19
C TYR A 156 -2.06 16.52 3.25
N PHE A 157 -2.62 15.40 3.70
CA PHE A 157 -2.69 14.19 2.89
C PHE A 157 -3.46 14.39 1.59
N ALA A 158 -4.57 15.11 1.66
CA ALA A 158 -5.38 15.41 0.48
C ALA A 158 -4.58 16.25 -0.55
N GLU A 159 -3.87 17.28 -0.10
CA GLU A 159 -3.03 18.09 -0.98
C GLU A 159 -1.83 17.28 -1.53
N PHE A 160 -1.21 16.43 -0.69
CA PHE A 160 -0.14 15.53 -1.12
C PHE A 160 -0.58 14.61 -2.26
N VAL A 161 -1.74 13.96 -2.10
CA VAL A 161 -2.31 13.08 -3.14
C VAL A 161 -2.66 13.86 -4.41
N ASP A 162 -3.26 15.05 -4.27
CA ASP A 162 -3.58 15.92 -5.41
C ASP A 162 -2.32 16.26 -6.22
N VAL A 163 -1.22 16.62 -5.56
CA VAL A 163 0.05 16.93 -6.26
C VAL A 163 0.62 15.70 -6.95
N VAL A 164 0.66 14.54 -6.26
CA VAL A 164 1.14 13.28 -6.88
C VAL A 164 0.32 12.93 -8.12
N VAL A 165 -1.01 12.96 -8.02
CA VAL A 165 -1.88 12.62 -9.14
C VAL A 165 -1.73 13.61 -10.29
N GLN A 166 -1.65 14.91 -10.01
CA GLN A 166 -1.40 15.92 -11.05
C GLN A 166 -0.06 15.72 -11.76
N ALA A 167 1.01 15.43 -11.00
CA ALA A 167 2.33 15.17 -11.56
C ALA A 167 2.36 13.90 -12.45
N LEU A 168 1.58 12.87 -12.12
CA LEU A 168 1.46 11.66 -12.95
C LEU A 168 0.63 11.86 -14.22
N GLN A 169 -0.30 12.83 -14.23
CA GLN A 169 -1.26 13.02 -15.32
C GLN A 169 -0.90 14.17 -16.28
N LYS A 170 -0.10 15.12 -15.83
CA LYS A 170 0.23 16.33 -16.59
C LYS A 170 1.70 16.30 -17.04
N GLU A 171 1.99 16.90 -18.18
CA GLU A 171 3.35 17.11 -18.65
C GLU A 171 4.12 18.05 -17.72
N THR A 172 3.47 19.17 -17.33
CA THR A 172 3.95 20.12 -16.34
C THR A 172 2.80 20.57 -15.44
N LEU A 173 3.14 21.10 -14.29
CA LEU A 173 2.15 21.62 -13.33
C LEU A 173 2.63 22.89 -12.62
N THR A 174 1.66 23.72 -12.27
CA THR A 174 1.78 24.76 -11.23
C THR A 174 0.82 24.39 -10.11
N HIS A 175 1.34 24.30 -8.89
CA HIS A 175 0.52 24.05 -7.71
C HIS A 175 0.68 25.18 -6.69
N ARG A 176 -0.44 25.69 -6.16
CA ARG A 176 -0.50 26.70 -5.12
C ARG A 176 -1.45 26.21 -4.03
N GLY A 177 -0.90 25.55 -3.03
CA GLY A 177 -1.65 24.95 -1.93
C GLY A 177 -1.31 25.55 -0.58
N LYS A 178 -1.92 25.00 0.45
CA LYS A 178 -1.65 25.37 1.84
C LYS A 178 -0.26 24.90 2.29
N PHE A 179 0.15 23.72 1.84
CA PHE A 179 1.38 23.05 2.29
C PHE A 179 2.46 23.05 1.22
N TRP A 180 2.08 23.09 -0.06
CA TRP A 180 3.02 22.94 -1.17
C TRP A 180 2.82 24.03 -2.22
N ASN A 181 3.94 24.59 -2.67
CA ASN A 181 3.99 25.52 -3.81
C ASN A 181 5.04 25.04 -4.80
N PHE A 182 4.61 24.64 -5.98
CA PHE A 182 5.45 24.12 -7.04
C PHE A 182 5.17 24.83 -8.37
N PRO A 183 6.20 25.50 -8.97
CA PRO A 183 7.47 25.92 -8.35
C PRO A 183 7.22 26.94 -7.22
N PRO A 184 8.23 27.26 -6.37
CA PRO A 184 8.10 28.38 -5.43
C PRO A 184 7.68 29.67 -6.14
N GLU A 185 6.82 30.45 -5.52
CA GLU A 185 6.33 31.70 -6.10
C GLU A 185 7.47 32.68 -6.36
N GLY A 186 7.50 33.26 -7.57
CA GLY A 186 8.54 34.20 -7.97
C GLY A 186 9.93 33.60 -8.11
N PHE A 187 10.05 32.28 -8.16
CA PHE A 187 11.36 31.64 -8.32
C PHE A 187 11.94 31.92 -9.70
N VAL A 188 13.13 32.48 -9.72
CA VAL A 188 13.96 32.71 -10.90
C VAL A 188 15.24 31.88 -10.74
N ASN A 189 15.57 31.08 -11.74
CA ASN A 189 16.80 30.33 -11.73
C ASN A 189 18.01 31.29 -11.75
N PRO A 190 18.94 31.16 -10.79
CA PRO A 190 20.08 32.08 -10.72
C PRO A 190 21.12 31.90 -11.84
N HIS A 191 20.99 30.86 -12.65
CA HIS A 191 21.88 30.54 -13.75
C HIS A 191 21.16 30.69 -15.08
N ASP A 192 21.78 31.44 -16.00
CA ASP A 192 21.37 31.44 -17.40
C ASP A 192 21.66 30.04 -17.99
N HIS A 193 20.61 29.32 -18.31
CA HIS A 193 20.70 27.95 -18.81
C HIS A 193 19.74 27.74 -20.00
N PRO A 194 20.22 27.99 -21.23
CA PRO A 194 19.39 27.98 -22.43
C PRO A 194 18.69 26.64 -22.69
N VAL A 195 19.17 25.53 -22.11
CA VAL A 195 18.53 24.22 -22.22
C VAL A 195 17.13 24.22 -21.59
N TYR A 196 16.93 24.92 -20.48
CA TYR A 196 15.62 24.98 -19.83
C TYR A 196 14.56 25.68 -20.69
N VAL A 197 14.98 26.71 -21.44
CA VAL A 197 14.11 27.45 -22.36
C VAL A 197 13.88 26.69 -23.66
N ASN A 198 14.94 26.12 -24.24
CA ASN A 198 14.92 25.56 -25.58
C ASN A 198 14.45 24.12 -25.69
N TYR A 199 14.57 23.33 -24.59
CA TYR A 199 14.31 21.89 -24.57
C TYR A 199 13.35 21.46 -23.47
N GLY A 200 12.89 22.38 -22.62
CA GLY A 200 11.93 22.14 -21.54
C GLY A 200 10.71 23.04 -21.62
N HIS A 201 9.85 22.93 -20.62
CA HIS A 201 8.69 23.82 -20.43
C HIS A 201 8.75 24.46 -19.04
N GLY A 202 8.06 25.60 -18.90
CA GLY A 202 7.90 26.26 -17.61
C GLY A 202 9.03 27.18 -17.18
N VAL A 203 10.03 27.43 -18.04
CA VAL A 203 11.10 28.43 -17.82
C VAL A 203 11.15 29.38 -19.02
N ASP A 204 11.11 30.68 -18.79
CA ASP A 204 11.20 31.70 -19.82
C ASP A 204 12.63 32.25 -20.02
N GLU A 205 12.81 33.16 -20.99
CA GLU A 205 14.10 33.77 -21.31
C GLU A 205 14.72 34.55 -20.14
N SER A 206 13.91 34.98 -19.16
CA SER A 206 14.39 35.64 -17.94
C SER A 206 14.77 34.64 -16.84
N MET A 207 14.72 33.36 -17.12
CA MET A 207 14.91 32.26 -16.17
C MET A 207 13.83 32.17 -15.09
N ALA A 208 12.69 32.83 -15.25
CA ALA A 208 11.56 32.69 -14.36
C ALA A 208 10.90 31.31 -14.55
N VAL A 209 10.68 30.61 -13.43
CA VAL A 209 10.13 29.26 -13.43
C VAL A 209 8.65 29.33 -13.07
N SER A 210 7.78 29.06 -14.03
CA SER A 210 6.31 29.10 -13.90
C SER A 210 5.69 27.72 -13.68
N GLU A 211 6.33 26.66 -14.20
CA GLU A 211 5.85 25.27 -14.11
C GLU A 211 7.00 24.32 -13.86
N VAL A 212 6.68 23.14 -13.32
CA VAL A 212 7.61 22.02 -13.14
C VAL A 212 6.99 20.74 -13.65
N GLY A 213 7.79 19.84 -14.21
CA GLY A 213 7.39 18.52 -14.65
C GLY A 213 8.28 17.44 -14.03
N ILE A 214 7.77 16.21 -13.95
CA ILE A 214 8.55 15.04 -13.53
C ILE A 214 9.05 14.27 -14.75
N ALA A 215 10.12 13.50 -14.57
CA ALA A 215 10.66 12.61 -15.59
C ALA A 215 11.11 11.28 -14.97
N PRO A 216 10.82 10.13 -15.62
CA PRO A 216 10.01 10.00 -16.86
C PRO A 216 8.52 10.20 -16.62
N SER A 217 7.71 10.28 -17.69
CA SER A 217 6.25 10.13 -17.60
C SER A 217 5.89 8.67 -17.28
N PRO A 218 4.68 8.36 -16.75
CA PRO A 218 4.25 6.98 -16.53
C PRO A 218 4.31 6.11 -17.78
N LEU A 219 4.71 4.86 -17.64
CA LEU A 219 4.64 3.85 -18.70
C LEU A 219 3.21 3.33 -18.88
N GLN A 220 2.50 3.11 -17.75
CA GLN A 220 1.08 2.74 -17.76
C GLN A 220 0.21 3.96 -18.05
N ASN A 221 -0.88 3.78 -18.81
CA ASN A 221 -1.88 4.83 -19.04
C ASN A 221 -2.53 5.28 -17.72
N GLU A 222 -2.69 4.36 -16.77
CA GLU A 222 -3.24 4.60 -15.43
C GLU A 222 -2.51 3.69 -14.45
N ILE A 223 -1.74 4.29 -13.52
CA ILE A 223 -1.10 3.54 -12.43
C ILE A 223 -2.16 3.26 -11.37
N PRO A 224 -2.40 1.99 -10.98
CA PRO A 224 -3.37 1.67 -9.93
C PRO A 224 -3.04 2.36 -8.61
N LEU A 225 -3.99 3.14 -8.08
CA LEU A 225 -3.88 3.81 -6.79
C LEU A 225 -4.58 3.00 -5.70
N TYR A 226 -3.90 2.78 -4.57
CA TYR A 226 -4.45 2.05 -3.43
C TYR A 226 -4.51 2.93 -2.18
N GLY A 227 -5.62 2.84 -1.45
CA GLY A 227 -5.79 3.39 -0.11
C GLY A 227 -5.48 2.33 0.92
N GLY A 228 -4.32 2.43 1.59
CA GLY A 228 -3.91 1.45 2.59
C GLY A 228 -4.92 1.31 3.73
N PHE A 229 -5.42 0.11 3.96
CA PHE A 229 -6.23 -0.35 5.09
C PHE A 229 -7.30 0.65 5.55
N SER A 230 -8.12 1.07 4.61
CA SER A 230 -9.22 2.02 4.82
C SER A 230 -10.35 1.36 5.62
N GLN A 231 -10.76 1.98 6.73
CA GLN A 231 -11.79 1.42 7.61
C GLN A 231 -12.96 2.39 7.82
N SER A 232 -13.08 3.44 7.01
CA SER A 232 -14.14 4.44 7.15
C SER A 232 -14.71 4.89 5.82
N LEU A 233 -16.00 5.26 5.85
CA LEU A 233 -16.68 5.84 4.68
C LEU A 233 -15.99 7.11 4.18
N THR A 234 -15.48 7.95 5.09
CA THR A 234 -14.73 9.17 4.73
C THR A 234 -13.50 8.85 3.87
N THR A 235 -12.74 7.82 4.25
CA THR A 235 -11.56 7.41 3.48
C THR A 235 -11.94 6.78 2.15
N ALA A 236 -13.04 5.98 2.11
CA ALA A 236 -13.53 5.41 0.85
C ALA A 236 -13.94 6.53 -0.13
N LYS A 237 -14.72 7.51 0.32
CA LYS A 237 -15.10 8.68 -0.50
C LYS A 237 -13.89 9.50 -0.97
N PHE A 238 -12.91 9.67 -0.11
CA PHE A 238 -11.66 10.34 -0.51
C PHE A 238 -10.99 9.64 -1.70
N TRP A 239 -10.85 8.32 -1.65
CA TRP A 239 -10.26 7.56 -2.75
C TRP A 239 -11.13 7.52 -4.00
N ALA A 240 -12.45 7.57 -3.86
CA ALA A 240 -13.38 7.63 -4.98
C ALA A 240 -13.15 8.83 -5.89
N LYS A 241 -12.71 9.98 -5.36
CA LYS A 241 -12.32 11.17 -6.12
C LYS A 241 -11.24 10.85 -7.18
N TYR A 242 -10.34 9.93 -6.89
CA TYR A 242 -9.21 9.56 -7.75
C TYR A 242 -9.39 8.19 -8.42
N LYS A 243 -10.58 7.60 -8.34
CA LYS A 243 -10.83 6.22 -8.78
C LYS A 243 -9.89 5.21 -8.13
N GLY A 244 -9.43 5.54 -6.91
CA GLY A 244 -8.50 4.71 -6.14
C GLY A 244 -9.20 3.53 -5.47
N ARG A 245 -8.43 2.51 -5.10
CA ARG A 245 -8.86 1.24 -4.50
C ARG A 245 -8.63 1.26 -2.99
N PRO A 246 -9.62 1.60 -2.15
CA PRO A 246 -9.47 1.42 -0.71
C PRO A 246 -9.41 -0.07 -0.38
N ILE A 247 -8.34 -0.50 0.32
CA ILE A 247 -8.19 -1.89 0.77
C ILE A 247 -8.98 -2.04 2.07
N ILE A 248 -10.04 -2.84 2.07
CA ILE A 248 -10.95 -3.04 3.19
C ILE A 248 -10.76 -4.42 3.81
N LEU A 249 -10.35 -4.45 5.08
CA LEU A 249 -10.03 -5.66 5.82
C LEU A 249 -11.13 -5.99 6.85
N THR A 250 -12.35 -6.25 6.39
CA THR A 250 -13.46 -6.65 7.28
C THR A 250 -14.30 -7.75 6.64
N SER A 251 -14.88 -8.59 7.48
CA SER A 251 -15.85 -9.59 7.06
C SER A 251 -17.32 -9.15 7.29
N ASN A 252 -17.55 -7.90 7.69
CA ASN A 252 -18.90 -7.35 7.86
C ASN A 252 -19.47 -6.97 6.49
N THR A 253 -20.33 -7.84 5.96
CA THR A 253 -20.94 -7.70 4.63
C THR A 253 -21.85 -6.48 4.50
N ASP A 254 -22.58 -6.11 5.54
CA ASP A 254 -23.45 -4.92 5.51
C ASP A 254 -22.62 -3.64 5.40
N PHE A 255 -21.51 -3.59 6.14
CA PHE A 255 -20.58 -2.47 6.05
C PHE A 255 -19.89 -2.42 4.68
N LEU A 256 -19.51 -3.56 4.10
CA LEU A 256 -18.93 -3.62 2.75
C LEU A 256 -19.90 -3.11 1.69
N GLN A 257 -21.19 -3.51 1.75
CA GLN A 257 -22.23 -3.03 0.83
C GLN A 257 -22.39 -1.51 0.93
N LEU A 258 -22.51 -0.98 2.14
CA LEU A 258 -22.63 0.46 2.38
C LEU A 258 -21.39 1.21 1.84
N LEU A 259 -20.19 0.73 2.16
CA LEU A 259 -18.95 1.39 1.79
C LEU A 259 -18.80 1.48 0.26
N TRP A 260 -19.03 0.36 -0.45
CA TRP A 260 -18.89 0.34 -1.91
C TRP A 260 -20.02 1.07 -2.63
N SER A 261 -21.22 1.14 -2.07
CA SER A 261 -22.28 2.02 -2.56
C SER A 261 -21.86 3.49 -2.48
N GLU A 262 -21.41 3.93 -1.31
CA GLU A 262 -20.94 5.30 -1.07
C GLU A 262 -19.72 5.67 -1.92
N TRP A 263 -18.78 4.72 -2.11
CA TRP A 263 -17.65 4.91 -2.99
C TRP A 263 -18.10 5.11 -4.46
N THR A 264 -18.99 4.26 -4.95
CA THR A 264 -19.51 4.31 -6.32
C THR A 264 -20.25 5.62 -6.60
N GLU A 265 -21.10 6.06 -5.66
CA GLU A 265 -21.81 7.33 -5.79
C GLU A 265 -20.85 8.53 -5.82
N GLU A 266 -19.83 8.51 -4.96
CA GLU A 266 -18.84 9.58 -4.90
C GLU A 266 -17.98 9.62 -6.16
N ALA A 267 -17.54 8.47 -6.66
CA ALA A 267 -16.77 8.36 -7.91
C ALA A 267 -17.53 8.97 -9.09
N LYS A 268 -18.84 8.68 -9.21
CA LYS A 268 -19.71 9.26 -10.25
C LYS A 268 -19.83 10.79 -10.13
N LYS A 269 -19.86 11.36 -8.93
CA LYS A 269 -19.86 12.83 -8.73
C LYS A 269 -18.56 13.47 -9.26
N HIS A 270 -17.46 12.73 -9.24
CA HIS A 270 -16.18 13.17 -9.79
C HIS A 270 -15.99 12.82 -11.28
N GLY A 271 -17.04 12.38 -11.96
CA GLY A 271 -17.05 12.13 -13.42
C GLY A 271 -16.47 10.78 -13.82
N HIS A 272 -16.25 9.87 -12.87
CA HIS A 272 -15.79 8.52 -13.20
C HIS A 272 -16.96 7.65 -13.66
N ASP A 273 -16.79 6.98 -14.79
CA ASP A 273 -17.70 5.94 -15.26
C ASP A 273 -17.33 4.64 -14.57
N VAL A 274 -18.14 4.23 -13.58
CA VAL A 274 -17.87 3.06 -12.74
C VAL A 274 -19.15 2.29 -12.47
N GLU A 275 -19.04 0.96 -12.46
CA GLU A 275 -20.09 0.04 -12.07
C GLU A 275 -19.91 -0.40 -10.60
N PRO A 276 -20.98 -0.90 -9.94
CA PRO A 276 -20.87 -1.46 -8.60
C PRO A 276 -19.80 -2.55 -8.51
N GLY A 277 -18.87 -2.38 -7.55
CA GLY A 277 -17.75 -3.29 -7.35
C GLY A 277 -16.49 -2.98 -8.14
N ASP A 278 -16.53 -2.05 -9.11
CA ASP A 278 -15.32 -1.54 -9.73
C ASP A 278 -14.40 -0.95 -8.66
N GLN A 279 -13.10 -1.22 -8.79
CA GLN A 279 -12.09 -0.86 -7.79
C GLN A 279 -12.33 -1.47 -6.38
N ALA A 280 -13.31 -2.36 -6.20
CA ALA A 280 -13.52 -3.03 -4.92
C ALA A 280 -12.34 -3.93 -4.59
N CYS A 281 -11.65 -3.58 -3.50
CA CYS A 281 -10.50 -4.31 -2.99
C CYS A 281 -10.77 -4.75 -1.54
N TRP A 282 -10.80 -6.05 -1.33
CA TRP A 282 -11.13 -6.64 -0.04
C TRP A 282 -10.05 -7.63 0.39
N GLY A 283 -9.90 -7.83 1.69
CA GLY A 283 -8.97 -8.82 2.17
C GLY A 283 -9.06 -9.10 3.67
N GLY A 284 -8.07 -9.81 4.13
CA GLY A 284 -7.92 -10.21 5.51
C GLY A 284 -6.70 -11.11 5.69
N VAL A 285 -6.49 -11.59 6.89
CA VAL A 285 -5.41 -12.55 7.21
C VAL A 285 -5.71 -13.87 6.55
N MET A 286 -4.85 -14.34 5.67
CA MET A 286 -5.03 -15.59 4.94
C MET A 286 -4.13 -16.68 5.48
N ILE A 287 -4.75 -17.76 5.97
CA ILE A 287 -4.09 -19.03 6.34
C ILE A 287 -4.96 -20.17 5.84
N CYS A 288 -4.50 -20.85 4.80
CA CYS A 288 -5.16 -22.02 4.23
C CYS A 288 -4.42 -23.27 4.67
N ALA A 289 -5.12 -24.24 5.26
CA ALA A 289 -4.54 -25.51 5.66
C ALA A 289 -5.49 -26.66 5.31
N GLU A 290 -5.03 -27.91 5.35
CA GLU A 290 -5.83 -29.10 5.03
C GLU A 290 -7.10 -29.22 5.89
N THR A 291 -7.06 -28.71 7.13
CA THR A 291 -8.18 -28.69 8.07
C THR A 291 -8.26 -27.37 8.79
N ASP A 292 -9.49 -27.01 9.22
CA ASP A 292 -9.71 -25.81 10.02
C ASP A 292 -8.90 -25.82 11.33
N ALA A 293 -8.75 -26.98 11.97
CA ALA A 293 -7.96 -27.13 13.19
C ALA A 293 -6.46 -26.82 12.95
N LYS A 294 -5.88 -27.26 11.81
CA LYS A 294 -4.49 -26.93 11.46
C LYS A 294 -4.35 -25.45 11.19
N ALA A 295 -5.29 -24.84 10.48
CA ALA A 295 -5.29 -23.41 10.19
C ALA A 295 -5.39 -22.56 11.47
N GLN A 296 -6.26 -22.92 12.41
CA GLN A 296 -6.41 -22.24 13.69
C GLN A 296 -5.12 -22.32 14.52
N LYS A 297 -4.42 -23.44 14.51
CA LYS A 297 -3.12 -23.54 15.19
C LYS A 297 -2.06 -22.63 14.59
N LEU A 298 -2.03 -22.51 13.27
CA LEU A 298 -1.11 -21.58 12.57
C LEU A 298 -1.47 -20.12 12.84
N LEU A 299 -2.73 -19.80 13.11
CA LEU A 299 -3.18 -18.45 13.43
C LEU A 299 -2.60 -17.93 14.76
N GLU A 300 -2.25 -18.80 15.72
CA GLU A 300 -1.79 -18.40 17.05
C GLU A 300 -0.59 -17.45 17.02
N ASP A 301 0.38 -17.66 16.13
CA ASP A 301 1.54 -16.78 16.00
C ASP A 301 1.18 -15.43 15.37
N TYR A 302 0.22 -15.40 14.45
CA TYR A 302 -0.28 -14.14 13.89
C TYR A 302 -1.12 -13.35 14.90
N GLU A 303 -1.95 -14.03 15.73
CA GLU A 303 -2.66 -13.39 16.83
C GLU A 303 -1.71 -12.80 17.87
N TRP A 304 -0.64 -13.53 18.20
CA TRP A 304 0.42 -13.02 19.06
C TRP A 304 1.08 -11.76 18.45
N PHE A 305 1.45 -11.80 17.17
CA PHE A 305 2.00 -10.65 16.46
C PHE A 305 1.06 -9.45 16.53
N TRP A 306 -0.21 -9.67 16.20
CA TRP A 306 -1.19 -8.58 16.18
C TRP A 306 -1.42 -7.96 17.55
N LYS A 307 -1.54 -8.79 18.58
CA LYS A 307 -1.69 -8.35 19.97
C LYS A 307 -0.45 -7.60 20.47
N THR A 308 0.74 -8.03 20.05
CA THR A 308 2.02 -7.48 20.54
C THR A 308 2.38 -6.18 19.86
N TRP A 309 2.09 -6.05 18.57
CA TRP A 309 2.57 -4.93 17.76
C TRP A 309 1.45 -3.98 17.29
N PRO A 310 0.46 -4.34 16.43
CA PRO A 310 -0.54 -3.39 15.95
C PRO A 310 -1.56 -2.94 17.01
N THR A 311 -1.98 -3.82 17.92
CA THR A 311 -2.98 -3.50 18.94
C THR A 311 -2.58 -2.35 19.86
N PRO A 312 -1.33 -2.22 20.36
CA PRO A 312 -0.90 -1.05 21.13
C PRO A 312 -1.01 0.29 20.40
N PHE A 313 -1.04 0.29 19.05
CA PHE A 313 -1.36 1.46 18.24
C PHE A 313 -2.87 1.67 18.02
N GLY A 314 -3.71 0.92 18.72
CA GLY A 314 -5.17 1.01 18.59
C GLY A 314 -5.74 0.32 17.36
N GLN A 315 -4.97 -0.52 16.67
CA GLN A 315 -5.44 -1.24 15.49
C GLN A 315 -6.21 -2.51 15.89
N GLY A 316 -7.45 -2.64 15.40
CA GLY A 316 -8.24 -3.87 15.54
C GLY A 316 -7.72 -4.98 14.63
N MET A 317 -7.94 -6.24 15.03
CA MET A 317 -7.61 -7.41 14.20
C MET A 317 -8.34 -7.31 12.85
N PRO A 318 -7.64 -7.51 11.72
CA PRO A 318 -8.29 -7.60 10.40
C PRO A 318 -9.26 -8.77 10.30
N GLY A 319 -10.10 -8.77 9.28
CA GLY A 319 -10.89 -9.93 8.91
C GLY A 319 -10.02 -11.18 8.72
N LEU A 320 -10.55 -12.35 9.06
CA LEU A 320 -9.83 -13.62 9.01
C LEU A 320 -10.35 -14.50 7.85
N LEU A 321 -9.46 -14.87 6.93
CA LEU A 321 -9.65 -15.91 5.93
C LEU A 321 -8.80 -17.12 6.36
N VAL A 322 -9.22 -17.80 7.41
CA VAL A 322 -8.44 -18.85 8.08
C VAL A 322 -9.26 -20.14 8.13
N GLY A 323 -8.76 -21.20 7.53
CA GLY A 323 -9.45 -22.48 7.50
C GLY A 323 -8.99 -23.43 6.40
N SER A 324 -9.77 -24.48 6.20
CA SER A 324 -9.65 -25.40 5.07
C SER A 324 -10.11 -24.72 3.76
N PRO A 325 -9.74 -25.25 2.59
CA PRO A 325 -10.24 -24.75 1.31
C PRO A 325 -11.77 -24.59 1.25
N ASP A 326 -12.52 -25.53 1.81
CA ASP A 326 -13.99 -25.50 1.83
C ASP A 326 -14.51 -24.33 2.66
N THR A 327 -13.89 -24.09 3.83
CA THR A 327 -14.23 -22.96 4.70
C THR A 327 -13.92 -21.61 4.02
N LEU A 328 -12.77 -21.50 3.35
CA LEU A 328 -12.39 -20.29 2.65
C LEU A 328 -13.25 -20.02 1.42
N ASN A 329 -13.55 -21.03 0.62
CA ASN A 329 -14.46 -20.90 -0.53
C ASN A 329 -15.83 -20.35 -0.09
N LYS A 330 -16.42 -20.94 0.97
CA LYS A 330 -17.70 -20.47 1.51
C LYS A 330 -17.64 -19.02 1.98
N HIS A 331 -16.58 -18.63 2.69
CA HIS A 331 -16.41 -17.25 3.18
C HIS A 331 -16.30 -16.26 2.01
N ILE A 332 -15.47 -16.56 1.00
CA ILE A 332 -15.29 -15.68 -0.18
C ILE A 332 -16.62 -15.57 -0.96
N GLU A 333 -17.36 -16.66 -1.11
CA GLU A 333 -18.70 -16.64 -1.73
C GLU A 333 -19.68 -15.74 -0.98
N GLU A 334 -19.70 -15.79 0.35
CA GLU A 334 -20.56 -14.94 1.19
C GLU A 334 -20.25 -13.46 0.98
N VAL A 335 -18.96 -13.08 0.98
CA VAL A 335 -18.53 -11.70 0.74
C VAL A 335 -18.83 -11.28 -0.70
N SER A 336 -18.55 -12.14 -1.68
CA SER A 336 -18.78 -11.83 -3.11
C SER A 336 -20.27 -11.66 -3.45
N LYS A 337 -21.18 -12.32 -2.71
CA LYS A 337 -22.64 -12.08 -2.83
C LYS A 337 -23.05 -10.70 -2.34
N ALA A 338 -22.35 -10.16 -1.35
CA ALA A 338 -22.61 -8.84 -0.80
C ALA A 338 -22.08 -7.73 -1.71
N VAL A 339 -20.86 -7.91 -2.26
CA VAL A 339 -20.20 -6.96 -3.15
C VAL A 339 -19.45 -7.74 -4.24
N PRO A 340 -19.55 -7.37 -5.53
CA PRO A 340 -18.80 -8.00 -6.60
C PRO A 340 -17.31 -7.59 -6.53
N ILE A 341 -16.57 -8.20 -5.61
CA ILE A 341 -15.16 -7.90 -5.37
C ILE A 341 -14.34 -8.20 -6.62
N LYS A 342 -13.51 -7.26 -7.05
CA LYS A 342 -12.61 -7.40 -8.21
C LYS A 342 -11.23 -7.86 -7.79
N GLU A 343 -10.68 -7.29 -6.71
CA GLU A 343 -9.35 -7.58 -6.21
C GLU A 343 -9.38 -7.97 -4.73
N SER A 344 -8.49 -8.85 -4.32
CA SER A 344 -8.32 -9.22 -2.92
C SER A 344 -6.88 -9.03 -2.48
N PHE A 345 -6.69 -8.47 -1.28
CA PHE A 345 -5.39 -8.31 -0.62
C PHE A 345 -5.32 -9.22 0.60
N LEU A 346 -4.57 -10.31 0.47
CA LEU A 346 -4.43 -11.34 1.49
C LEU A 346 -3.22 -11.06 2.35
N LEU A 347 -3.42 -10.74 3.63
CA LEU A 347 -2.35 -10.56 4.60
C LEU A 347 -1.76 -11.93 4.95
N ILE A 348 -0.50 -12.14 4.59
CA ILE A 348 0.19 -13.42 4.87
C ILE A 348 1.09 -13.30 6.10
N PRO A 349 1.23 -14.38 6.91
CA PRO A 349 2.06 -14.40 8.12
C PRO A 349 3.56 -14.52 7.81
N GLN A 350 4.05 -13.70 6.86
CA GLN A 350 5.44 -13.66 6.45
C GLN A 350 6.35 -13.30 7.65
N GLY A 351 7.43 -14.05 7.81
CA GLY A 351 8.36 -13.94 8.91
C GLY A 351 7.93 -14.72 10.16
N LEU A 352 6.64 -14.86 10.45
CA LEU A 352 6.11 -15.59 11.60
C LEU A 352 6.09 -17.11 11.38
N HIS A 353 5.64 -17.53 10.19
CA HIS A 353 5.66 -18.93 9.80
C HIS A 353 6.98 -19.31 9.11
N THR A 354 7.31 -20.59 9.14
CA THR A 354 8.40 -21.13 8.33
C THR A 354 8.06 -21.02 6.84
N PRO A 355 9.08 -21.01 5.94
CA PRO A 355 8.82 -21.01 4.50
C PRO A 355 7.93 -22.18 4.05
N ASP A 356 8.14 -23.37 4.59
CA ASP A 356 7.36 -24.55 4.22
C ASP A 356 5.88 -24.39 4.60
N GLU A 357 5.59 -23.90 5.83
CA GLU A 357 4.22 -23.64 6.30
C GLU A 357 3.52 -22.59 5.44
N LEU A 358 4.21 -21.50 5.12
CA LEU A 358 3.62 -20.42 4.32
C LEU A 358 3.42 -20.84 2.87
N LEU A 359 4.41 -21.47 2.25
CA LEU A 359 4.32 -21.97 0.87
C LEU A 359 3.24 -23.06 0.72
N GLU A 360 3.12 -23.98 1.70
CA GLU A 360 2.02 -24.96 1.72
C GLU A 360 0.65 -24.27 1.75
N SER A 361 0.51 -23.23 2.57
CA SER A 361 -0.72 -22.44 2.67
C SER A 361 -1.05 -21.72 1.35
N LEU A 362 -0.07 -21.07 0.73
CA LEU A 362 -0.22 -20.38 -0.55
C LEU A 362 -0.54 -21.35 -1.69
N ASP A 363 0.12 -22.50 -1.74
CA ASP A 363 -0.10 -23.53 -2.76
C ASP A 363 -1.50 -24.13 -2.64
N LEU A 364 -1.92 -24.48 -1.43
CA LEU A 364 -3.24 -25.03 -1.20
C LEU A 364 -4.35 -24.02 -1.57
N PHE A 365 -4.17 -22.74 -1.23
CA PHE A 365 -5.07 -21.67 -1.61
C PHE A 365 -5.14 -21.49 -3.14
N SER A 366 -3.99 -21.43 -3.79
CA SER A 366 -3.92 -21.22 -5.26
C SER A 366 -4.56 -22.35 -6.06
N ARG A 367 -4.42 -23.59 -5.60
CA ARG A 367 -4.97 -24.76 -6.30
C ARG A 367 -6.40 -25.09 -5.97
N LYS A 368 -6.90 -24.74 -4.77
CA LYS A 368 -8.19 -25.22 -4.26
C LYS A 368 -9.20 -24.09 -4.01
N VAL A 369 -8.75 -22.85 -3.93
CA VAL A 369 -9.63 -21.71 -3.66
C VAL A 369 -9.68 -20.76 -4.87
N MET A 370 -8.54 -20.26 -5.33
CA MET A 370 -8.51 -19.30 -6.44
C MET A 370 -9.32 -19.71 -7.68
N PRO A 371 -9.27 -20.98 -8.17
CA PRO A 371 -9.99 -21.36 -9.38
C PRO A 371 -11.52 -21.28 -9.27
N ASN A 372 -12.06 -21.25 -8.06
CA ASN A 372 -13.49 -21.20 -7.82
C ASN A 372 -14.06 -19.77 -7.84
N HIS A 373 -13.19 -18.76 -7.87
CA HIS A 373 -13.56 -17.33 -7.76
C HIS A 373 -12.96 -16.45 -8.87
N GLY A 374 -12.30 -17.07 -9.87
CA GLY A 374 -11.69 -16.39 -11.02
C GLY A 374 -12.70 -15.98 -12.10
#